data_f836ed36226b4e588815ebd267957f13
#
_entry.id   f836ed36226b4e588815ebd267957f13
#
_cell.length_a   1.000
_cell.length_b   1.000
_cell.length_c   1.000
_cell.angle_alpha   90.00
_cell.angle_beta   90.00
_cell.angle_gamma   90.00
#
_symmetry.space_group_name_H-M   'P 1'
#
loop_
_entity.id
_entity.type
_entity.pdbx_description
1 polymer ?
#
loop_
_entity_poly.entity_id
_entity_poly.type
_entity_poly.pdbx_seq_one_letter_code
_entity_poly.pdbx_strand_id
1 'polypeptide(L)'
;MACADAADPEHEATSAARDHWLETEGLLVTSDYVIDETLTLLRLRLGLSAAEEWWHGIAGSRRVVRELIHEERAERARHLFFRHRDKNFSFTDCTSFALMRELRIREALTTDKHFRQTGFQMLPR
;
A
#
# COMPACT_ATOMS: atom_id res chain seq x y z
N MET A 1 -8.88 -6.85 -7.46
CA MET A 1 -8.02 -6.59 -6.28
C MET A 1 -7.40 -5.21 -6.35
N ALA A 2 -7.19 -4.61 -5.21
CA ALA A 2 -6.46 -3.35 -5.12
C ALA A 2 -5.35 -3.47 -4.08
N CYS A 3 -4.28 -2.71 -4.25
CA CYS A 3 -3.18 -2.66 -3.31
C CYS A 3 -3.36 -1.46 -2.39
N ALA A 4 -3.24 -1.67 -1.09
CA ALA A 4 -3.31 -0.60 -0.11
C ALA A 4 -1.92 -0.03 0.14
N ASP A 5 -1.81 1.29 0.04
CA ASP A 5 -0.58 2.01 0.33
C ASP A 5 -0.50 2.40 1.81
N ALA A 6 0.65 2.92 2.20
CA ALA A 6 0.89 3.39 3.56
C ALA A 6 0.01 4.59 3.93
N ALA A 7 -0.10 4.88 5.23
CA ALA A 7 -0.83 6.04 5.71
C ALA A 7 -0.21 7.33 5.17
N ASP A 8 -1.03 8.21 4.65
CA ASP A 8 -0.62 9.47 4.07
C ASP A 8 -1.37 10.65 4.72
N PRO A 9 -1.09 11.90 4.30
CA PRO A 9 -1.77 13.08 4.87
C PRO A 9 -3.29 13.08 4.69
N GLU A 10 -3.81 12.29 3.75
CA GLU A 10 -5.25 12.20 3.48
C GLU A 10 -5.83 10.90 4.01
N HIS A 11 -5.39 10.52 5.19
CA HIS A 11 -5.76 9.28 5.85
C HIS A 11 -7.28 9.02 5.89
N GLU A 12 -8.10 10.03 6.19
CA GLU A 12 -9.55 9.87 6.25
C GLU A 12 -10.16 9.49 4.90
N ALA A 13 -9.73 10.17 3.84
CA ALA A 13 -10.23 9.87 2.50
C ALA A 13 -9.82 8.46 2.06
N THR A 14 -8.58 8.08 2.35
CA THR A 14 -8.07 6.74 2.03
C THR A 14 -8.78 5.67 2.84
N SER A 15 -9.06 5.93 4.12
CA SER A 15 -9.81 4.99 4.96
C SER A 15 -11.24 4.79 4.48
N ALA A 16 -11.91 5.87 4.09
CA ALA A 16 -13.28 5.78 3.55
C ALA A 16 -13.29 4.98 2.25
N ALA A 17 -12.33 5.22 1.36
CA ALA A 17 -12.21 4.49 0.12
C ALA A 17 -11.93 3.00 0.37
N ARG A 18 -11.08 2.70 1.34
CA ARG A 18 -10.78 1.32 1.75
C ARG A 18 -12.04 0.61 2.24
N ASP A 19 -12.81 1.24 3.10
CA ASP A 19 -14.02 0.64 3.65
C ASP A 19 -15.04 0.39 2.55
N HIS A 20 -15.20 1.36 1.64
CA HIS A 20 -16.10 1.21 0.50
C HIS A 20 -15.64 0.04 -0.40
N TRP A 21 -14.35 -0.04 -0.70
CA TRP A 21 -13.81 -1.12 -1.52
C TRP A 21 -14.06 -2.48 -0.88
N LEU A 22 -13.79 -2.63 0.42
CA LEU A 22 -13.97 -3.88 1.13
C LEU A 22 -15.45 -4.32 1.16
N GLU A 23 -16.38 -3.36 1.21
CA GLU A 23 -17.80 -3.66 1.19
C GLU A 23 -18.33 -4.04 -0.18
N THR A 24 -17.78 -3.46 -1.24
CA THR A 24 -18.37 -3.55 -2.58
C THR A 24 -17.55 -4.36 -3.59
N GLU A 25 -16.21 -4.24 -3.53
CA GLU A 25 -15.33 -4.77 -4.59
C GLU A 25 -14.55 -6.02 -4.18
N GLY A 26 -14.38 -6.25 -2.90
CA GLY A 26 -13.82 -7.50 -2.40
C GLY A 26 -12.44 -7.40 -1.77
N LEU A 27 -11.37 -7.79 -2.47
CA LEU A 27 -10.07 -8.02 -1.83
C LEU A 27 -9.12 -6.81 -1.93
N LEU A 28 -8.44 -6.54 -0.81
CA LEU A 28 -7.29 -5.65 -0.76
C LEU A 28 -6.03 -6.48 -0.54
N VAL A 29 -4.96 -6.09 -1.21
CA VAL A 29 -3.64 -6.69 -1.00
C VAL A 29 -2.74 -5.65 -0.37
N THR A 30 -2.03 -6.03 0.67
CA THR A 30 -0.98 -5.20 1.26
C THR A 30 0.25 -6.07 1.52
N SER A 31 1.34 -5.46 1.93
CA SER A 31 2.58 -6.18 2.21
C SER A 31 3.09 -5.86 3.59
N ASP A 32 4.00 -6.70 4.07
CA ASP A 32 4.71 -6.48 5.33
C ASP A 32 5.46 -5.15 5.33
N TYR A 33 6.02 -4.72 4.19
CA TYR A 33 6.71 -3.44 4.07
C TYR A 33 5.74 -2.27 4.22
N VAL A 34 4.58 -2.35 3.58
CA VAL A 34 3.53 -1.31 3.71
C VAL A 34 3.00 -1.27 5.14
N ILE A 35 2.77 -2.43 5.75
CA ILE A 35 2.31 -2.51 7.13
C ILE A 35 3.31 -1.84 8.08
N ASP A 36 4.60 -2.14 7.93
CA ASP A 36 5.65 -1.53 8.73
C ASP A 36 5.64 0.00 8.62
N GLU A 37 5.65 0.49 7.40
CA GLU A 37 5.63 1.94 7.15
C GLU A 37 4.36 2.58 7.70
N THR A 38 3.22 1.95 7.49
CA THR A 38 1.93 2.47 7.95
C THR A 38 1.87 2.55 9.48
N LEU A 39 2.29 1.50 10.17
CA LEU A 39 2.32 1.48 11.64
C LEU A 39 3.22 2.60 12.18
N THR A 40 4.38 2.78 11.57
CA THR A 40 5.32 3.83 11.97
C THR A 40 4.72 5.22 11.78
N LEU A 41 4.16 5.48 10.61
CA LEU A 41 3.57 6.79 10.31
C LEU A 41 2.34 7.09 11.17
N LEU A 42 1.49 6.11 11.39
CA LEU A 42 0.32 6.28 12.25
C LEU A 42 0.74 6.60 13.67
N ARG A 43 1.73 5.90 14.20
CA ARG A 43 2.23 6.18 15.54
C ARG A 43 2.77 7.60 15.66
N LEU A 44 3.55 8.04 14.67
CA LEU A 44 4.14 9.37 14.69
C LEU A 44 3.12 10.48 14.55
N ARG A 45 2.09 10.28 13.74
CA ARG A 45 1.11 11.33 13.44
C ARG A 45 -0.12 11.33 14.31
N LEU A 46 -0.60 10.15 14.69
CA LEU A 46 -1.88 9.98 15.38
C LEU A 46 -1.76 9.26 16.72
N GLY A 47 -0.62 8.64 17.01
CA GLY A 47 -0.37 7.94 18.26
C GLY A 47 -0.56 6.43 18.17
N LEU A 48 -0.14 5.77 19.23
CA LEU A 48 -0.10 4.31 19.29
C LEU A 48 -1.48 3.67 19.20
N SER A 49 -2.49 4.29 19.81
CA SER A 49 -3.87 3.74 19.77
C SER A 49 -4.41 3.70 18.36
N ALA A 50 -4.14 4.72 17.55
CA ALA A 50 -4.57 4.75 16.15
C ALA A 50 -3.87 3.65 15.34
N ALA A 51 -2.59 3.43 15.57
CA ALA A 51 -1.83 2.37 14.92
C ALA A 51 -2.39 0.99 15.28
N GLU A 52 -2.70 0.77 16.56
CA GLU A 52 -3.26 -0.49 17.02
C GLU A 52 -4.65 -0.75 16.42
N GLU A 53 -5.49 0.25 16.41
CA GLU A 53 -6.82 0.15 15.82
C GLU A 53 -6.75 -0.20 14.33
N TRP A 54 -5.87 0.47 13.59
CA TRP A 54 -5.67 0.17 12.19
C TRP A 54 -5.19 -1.28 11.99
N TRP A 55 -4.23 -1.71 12.81
CA TRP A 55 -3.70 -3.08 12.72
C TRP A 55 -4.79 -4.12 12.97
N HIS A 56 -5.63 -3.92 14.00
CA HIS A 56 -6.72 -4.84 14.28
C HIS A 56 -7.71 -4.94 13.12
N GLY A 57 -7.97 -3.83 12.45
CA GLY A 57 -8.82 -3.82 11.27
C GLY A 57 -8.24 -4.64 10.12
N ILE A 58 -6.94 -4.51 9.90
CA ILE A 58 -6.24 -5.25 8.84
C ILE A 58 -6.14 -6.74 9.19
N ALA A 59 -5.71 -7.06 10.40
CA ALA A 59 -5.47 -8.44 10.84
C ALA A 59 -6.76 -9.25 10.95
N GLY A 60 -7.86 -8.60 11.30
CA GLY A 60 -9.16 -9.27 11.46
C GLY A 60 -9.97 -9.40 10.18
N SER A 61 -9.53 -8.80 9.08
CA SER A 61 -10.31 -8.81 7.85
C SER A 61 -9.95 -10.02 6.97
N ARG A 62 -10.97 -10.77 6.56
CA ARG A 62 -10.81 -11.88 5.61
C ARG A 62 -10.61 -11.40 4.18
N ARG A 63 -10.87 -10.11 3.93
CA ARG A 63 -10.75 -9.52 2.60
C ARG A 63 -9.44 -8.80 2.39
N VAL A 64 -8.56 -8.78 3.40
CA VAL A 64 -7.21 -8.24 3.29
C VAL A 64 -6.23 -9.39 3.17
N VAL A 65 -5.49 -9.41 2.07
CA VAL A 65 -4.43 -10.38 1.81
C VAL A 65 -3.11 -9.71 2.16
N ARG A 66 -2.36 -10.33 3.07
CA ARG A 66 -1.05 -9.84 3.47
C ARG A 66 0.03 -10.65 2.76
N GLU A 67 0.75 -10.01 1.86
CA GLU A 67 1.83 -10.63 1.11
C GLU A 67 3.17 -10.28 1.73
N LEU A 68 4.07 -11.25 1.78
CA LEU A 68 5.43 -11.02 2.26
C LEU A 68 6.32 -10.60 1.08
N ILE A 69 7.17 -9.61 1.31
CA ILE A 69 8.19 -9.21 0.35
C ILE A 69 9.40 -10.09 0.59
N HIS A 70 9.39 -11.30 0.07
CA HIS A 70 10.52 -12.20 0.12
C HIS A 70 11.64 -11.73 -0.81
N GLU A 71 12.78 -12.40 -0.79
CA GLU A 71 13.98 -11.93 -1.48
C GLU A 71 13.78 -11.69 -2.97
N GLU A 72 13.07 -12.55 -3.67
CA GLU A 72 12.82 -12.33 -5.10
C GLU A 72 12.03 -11.06 -5.38
N ARG A 73 11.03 -10.77 -4.55
CA ARG A 73 10.24 -9.56 -4.68
C ARG A 73 11.06 -8.33 -4.32
N ALA A 74 11.90 -8.44 -3.28
CA ALA A 74 12.80 -7.36 -2.89
C ALA A 74 13.83 -7.07 -3.99
N GLU A 75 14.33 -8.10 -4.67
CA GLU A 75 15.26 -7.92 -5.78
C GLU A 75 14.60 -7.16 -6.94
N ARG A 76 13.39 -7.52 -7.30
CA ARG A 76 12.64 -6.78 -8.32
C ARG A 76 12.40 -5.33 -7.91
N ALA A 77 12.12 -5.10 -6.64
CA ALA A 77 11.94 -3.76 -6.10
C ALA A 77 13.25 -2.95 -6.18
N ARG A 78 14.39 -3.57 -5.87
CA ARG A 78 15.69 -2.91 -5.99
C ARG A 78 15.98 -2.52 -7.43
N HIS A 79 15.63 -3.37 -8.38
CA HIS A 79 15.75 -3.07 -9.82
C HIS A 79 14.97 -1.81 -10.19
N LEU A 80 13.74 -1.72 -9.75
CA LEU A 80 12.90 -0.54 -10.00
C LEU A 80 13.46 0.69 -9.30
N PHE A 81 13.88 0.53 -8.07
CA PHE A 81 14.38 1.63 -7.24
C PHE A 81 15.61 2.29 -7.86
N PHE A 82 16.58 1.50 -8.26
CA PHE A 82 17.81 2.03 -8.85
C PHE A 82 17.68 2.47 -10.31
N ARG A 83 16.70 1.90 -11.02
CA ARG A 83 16.44 2.25 -12.42
C ARG A 83 15.81 3.64 -12.58
N HIS A 84 14.94 4.02 -11.68
CA HIS A 84 14.18 5.28 -11.76
C HIS A 84 14.88 6.41 -11.00
N ARG A 85 16.06 6.79 -11.49
CA ARG A 85 16.88 7.85 -10.85
C ARG A 85 16.26 9.23 -10.89
N ASP A 86 15.35 9.45 -11.83
CA ASP A 86 14.63 10.72 -12.02
C ASP A 86 13.36 10.82 -11.19
N LYS A 87 13.06 9.80 -10.39
CA LYS A 87 11.85 9.75 -9.56
C LYS A 87 12.21 9.69 -8.08
N ASN A 88 11.28 10.15 -7.25
CA ASN A 88 11.41 10.12 -5.79
C ASN A 88 10.65 8.94 -5.18
N PHE A 89 10.73 7.79 -5.81
CA PHE A 89 10.09 6.58 -5.28
C PHE A 89 10.80 6.15 -4.00
N SER A 90 10.04 5.86 -2.94
CA SER A 90 10.58 5.18 -1.78
C SER A 90 10.82 3.71 -2.13
N PHE A 91 11.64 3.04 -1.33
CA PHE A 91 11.82 1.61 -1.53
C PHE A 91 10.52 0.84 -1.30
N THR A 92 9.75 1.23 -0.30
CA THR A 92 8.43 0.64 -0.04
C THR A 92 7.51 0.81 -1.25
N ASP A 93 7.49 1.98 -1.89
CA ASP A 93 6.75 2.16 -3.14
C ASP A 93 7.17 1.14 -4.18
N CYS A 94 8.47 0.95 -4.36
CA CYS A 94 8.98 0.00 -5.34
C CYS A 94 8.61 -1.45 -5.01
N THR A 95 8.54 -1.82 -3.73
CA THR A 95 8.04 -3.14 -3.33
C THR A 95 6.58 -3.31 -3.73
N SER A 96 5.77 -2.26 -3.56
CA SER A 96 4.37 -2.29 -3.97
C SER A 96 4.23 -2.38 -5.48
N PHE A 97 5.03 -1.62 -6.24
CA PHE A 97 4.99 -1.67 -7.71
C PHE A 97 5.35 -3.08 -8.22
N ALA A 98 6.40 -3.68 -7.66
CA ALA A 98 6.83 -5.02 -8.04
C ALA A 98 5.73 -6.06 -7.74
N LEU A 99 5.13 -5.95 -6.57
CA LEU A 99 4.06 -6.85 -6.14
C LEU A 99 2.83 -6.71 -7.04
N MET A 100 2.43 -5.47 -7.33
CA MET A 100 1.27 -5.22 -8.18
C MET A 100 1.47 -5.78 -9.59
N ARG A 101 2.66 -5.62 -10.15
CA ARG A 101 2.97 -6.18 -11.47
C ARG A 101 2.94 -7.71 -11.46
N GLU A 102 3.51 -8.31 -10.44
CA GLU A 102 3.51 -9.78 -10.28
C GLU A 102 2.10 -10.32 -10.21
N LEU A 103 1.25 -9.72 -9.39
CA LEU A 103 -0.13 -10.16 -9.15
C LEU A 103 -1.13 -9.59 -10.14
N ARG A 104 -0.66 -8.80 -11.11
CA ARG A 104 -1.49 -8.15 -12.14
C ARG A 104 -2.57 -7.25 -11.53
N ILE A 105 -2.23 -6.55 -10.48
CA ILE A 105 -3.10 -5.58 -9.85
C ILE A 105 -2.87 -4.23 -10.51
N ARG A 106 -3.93 -3.57 -10.93
CA ARG A 106 -3.85 -2.29 -11.65
C ARG A 106 -4.27 -1.11 -10.81
N GLU A 107 -4.97 -1.35 -9.70
CA GLU A 107 -5.55 -0.30 -8.87
C GLU A 107 -4.85 -0.24 -7.53
N ALA A 108 -4.47 0.97 -7.11
CA ALA A 108 -3.85 1.22 -5.82
C ALA A 108 -4.72 2.16 -5.00
N LEU A 109 -4.97 1.79 -3.76
CA LEU A 109 -5.69 2.63 -2.80
C LEU A 109 -4.67 3.58 -2.16
N THR A 110 -4.50 4.75 -2.76
CA THR A 110 -3.43 5.69 -2.41
C THR A 110 -3.76 7.10 -2.91
N THR A 111 -3.17 8.11 -2.29
CA THR A 111 -3.15 9.48 -2.82
C THR A 111 -1.77 9.84 -3.39
N ASP A 112 -0.82 8.90 -3.35
CA ASP A 112 0.54 9.12 -3.84
C ASP A 112 0.59 9.05 -5.37
N LYS A 113 0.95 10.15 -6.00
CA LYS A 113 1.03 10.26 -7.46
C LYS A 113 2.05 9.32 -8.10
N HIS A 114 3.01 8.81 -7.33
CA HIS A 114 4.01 7.87 -7.83
C HIS A 114 3.35 6.64 -8.44
N PHE A 115 2.23 6.18 -7.90
CA PHE A 115 1.51 5.03 -8.45
C PHE A 115 0.97 5.31 -9.84
N ARG A 116 0.45 6.53 -10.07
CA ARG A 116 0.00 6.93 -11.41
C ARG A 116 1.16 7.00 -12.40
N GLN A 117 2.31 7.51 -11.96
CA GLN A 117 3.50 7.64 -12.81
C GLN A 117 4.02 6.29 -13.29
N THR A 118 3.73 5.23 -12.58
CA THR A 118 4.11 3.86 -12.97
C THR A 118 3.01 3.11 -13.71
N GLY A 119 1.92 3.78 -14.05
CA GLY A 119 0.85 3.22 -14.88
C GLY A 119 -0.30 2.59 -14.10
N PHE A 120 -0.32 2.74 -12.78
CA PHE A 120 -1.42 2.21 -11.97
C PHE A 120 -2.54 3.24 -11.82
N GLN A 121 -3.75 2.74 -11.64
CA GLN A 121 -4.91 3.58 -11.39
C GLN A 121 -5.01 3.84 -9.88
N MET A 122 -5.23 5.10 -9.51
CA MET A 122 -5.35 5.49 -8.11
C MET A 122 -6.80 5.45 -7.64
N LEU A 123 -7.02 4.99 -6.40
CA LEU A 123 -8.28 5.07 -5.68
C LEU A 123 -8.04 5.85 -4.39
N PRO A 124 -8.93 6.76 -3.97
CA PRO A 124 -10.14 7.22 -4.68
C PRO A 124 -9.79 7.99 -5.96
N ARG A 125 -10.69 7.90 -6.90
CA ARG A 125 -10.54 8.58 -8.20
C ARG A 125 -10.81 10.08 -8.11
#